data_0b6a97e135f7c5498e1e6455ce771299
#
_entry.id   0b6a97e135f7c5498e1e6455ce771299
#
_cell.length_a   1.000
_cell.length_b   1.000
_cell.length_c   1.000
_cell.angle_alpha   90.00
_cell.angle_beta   90.00
_cell.angle_gamma   90.00
#
_symmetry.space_group_name_H-M   'P 1'
#
loop_
_entity.id
_entity.type
_entity.pdbx_description
1 polymer ?
#
loop_
_entity_poly.entity_id
_entity_poly.type
_entity_poly.pdbx_seq_one_letter_code
_entity_poly.pdbx_strand_id
1 'polypeptide(L)'
;MEFKEVVVKRRSARKFTKDAVPQEALVNVLEAGRWAPSAGNCQPWHFVVITDHQTKATIAQICTRFSKKHWMQFPPERARYLAARGGSWDKSYMKDIPILIVVCYKFQENIRDELVFGSVWMAVENMLLAATDEGLGSCVYTFLNKKEENILRKILHSSQGDRIACMIQLGYIKIEPISPFRKQISEIVSYEHF
;
A
#
# COMPACT_ATOMS: atom_id res chain seq x y z
N MET A 1 9.24 -14.12 12.65
CA MET A 1 8.23 -14.14 13.75
C MET A 1 7.21 -15.24 13.53
N GLU A 2 6.48 -15.66 14.59
CA GLU A 2 5.33 -16.54 14.39
C GLU A 2 4.22 -15.82 13.61
N PHE A 3 3.52 -16.52 12.70
CA PHE A 3 2.52 -15.93 11.83
C PHE A 3 1.45 -15.10 12.55
N LYS A 4 0.96 -15.58 13.69
CA LYS A 4 -0.02 -14.85 14.52
C LYS A 4 0.52 -13.52 15.03
N GLU A 5 1.79 -13.47 15.38
CA GLU A 5 2.46 -12.24 15.84
C GLU A 5 2.57 -11.21 14.68
N VAL A 6 2.97 -11.68 13.49
CA VAL A 6 3.07 -10.83 12.30
C VAL A 6 1.73 -10.16 12.01
N VAL A 7 0.64 -10.94 11.94
CA VAL A 7 -0.71 -10.44 11.69
C VAL A 7 -1.13 -9.39 12.72
N VAL A 8 -0.85 -9.65 14.01
CA VAL A 8 -1.21 -8.73 15.10
C VAL A 8 -0.30 -7.50 15.13
N LYS A 9 0.97 -7.62 14.81
CA LYS A 9 1.94 -6.50 14.82
C LYS A 9 1.83 -5.60 13.59
N ARG A 10 1.43 -6.13 12.43
CA ARG A 10 1.35 -5.32 11.20
C ARG A 10 0.47 -4.08 11.40
N ARG A 11 1.03 -2.92 11.08
CA ARG A 11 0.35 -1.61 11.17
C ARG A 11 0.66 -0.76 9.95
N SER A 12 -0.20 0.21 9.68
CA SER A 12 0.05 1.25 8.69
C SER A 12 1.02 2.28 9.24
N ALA A 13 2.32 2.06 9.06
CA ALA A 13 3.38 2.99 9.45
C ALA A 13 3.37 4.21 8.51
N ARG A 14 3.42 5.42 9.04
CA ARG A 14 3.39 6.67 8.28
C ARG A 14 4.56 7.60 8.57
N LYS A 15 5.43 7.17 9.47
CA LYS A 15 6.68 7.86 9.81
C LYS A 15 7.81 6.85 9.76
N PHE A 16 8.74 7.11 8.86
CA PHE A 16 9.87 6.23 8.58
C PHE A 16 11.18 6.92 8.90
N THR A 17 12.21 6.14 9.21
CA THR A 17 13.58 6.62 9.23
C THR A 17 14.09 6.78 7.78
N LYS A 18 15.29 7.32 7.61
CA LYS A 18 15.96 7.39 6.29
C LYS A 18 16.92 6.23 6.06
N ASP A 19 16.99 5.29 6.99
CA ASP A 19 17.88 4.15 6.91
C ASP A 19 17.54 3.28 5.69
N ALA A 20 18.57 2.84 5.00
CA ALA A 20 18.39 2.00 3.81
C ALA A 20 17.78 0.65 4.19
N VAL A 21 16.85 0.18 3.39
CA VAL A 21 16.29 -1.17 3.50
C VAL A 21 17.28 -2.15 2.82
N PRO A 22 17.69 -3.22 3.50
CA PRO A 22 18.55 -4.25 2.89
C PRO A 22 17.89 -4.85 1.66
N GLN A 23 18.71 -5.13 0.64
CA GLN A 23 18.22 -5.72 -0.62
C GLN A 23 17.53 -7.07 -0.37
N GLU A 24 18.05 -7.88 0.54
CA GLU A 24 17.46 -9.16 0.91
C GLU A 24 16.04 -9.01 1.48
N ALA A 25 15.84 -8.08 2.42
CA ALA A 25 14.53 -7.80 2.99
C ALA A 25 13.53 -7.31 1.91
N LEU A 26 13.98 -6.47 0.97
CA LEU A 26 13.15 -6.06 -0.16
C LEU A 26 12.76 -7.26 -1.03
N VAL A 27 13.71 -8.14 -1.34
CA VAL A 27 13.44 -9.35 -2.14
C VAL A 27 12.43 -10.25 -1.41
N ASN A 28 12.57 -10.48 -0.11
CA ASN A 28 11.63 -11.27 0.68
C ASN A 28 10.19 -10.70 0.64
N VAL A 29 10.07 -9.37 0.72
CA VAL A 29 8.78 -8.69 0.57
C VAL A 29 8.17 -8.90 -0.82
N LEU A 30 8.96 -8.78 -1.89
CA LEU A 30 8.49 -8.98 -3.26
C LEU A 30 8.12 -10.45 -3.53
N GLU A 31 8.92 -11.39 -3.03
CA GLU A 31 8.64 -12.83 -3.11
C GLU A 31 7.33 -13.19 -2.42
N ALA A 32 7.05 -12.66 -1.23
CA ALA A 32 5.77 -12.88 -0.56
C ALA A 32 4.58 -12.43 -1.43
N GLY A 33 4.70 -11.30 -2.10
CA GLY A 33 3.70 -10.83 -3.07
C GLY A 33 3.55 -11.80 -4.26
N ARG A 34 4.66 -12.30 -4.80
CA ARG A 34 4.68 -13.24 -5.92
C ARG A 34 3.99 -14.58 -5.59
N TRP A 35 4.07 -15.03 -4.33
CA TRP A 35 3.45 -16.26 -3.87
C TRP A 35 1.96 -16.14 -3.51
N ALA A 36 1.35 -14.98 -3.71
CA ALA A 36 -0.08 -14.83 -3.47
C ALA A 36 -0.91 -15.69 -4.43
N PRO A 37 -2.05 -16.22 -4.00
CA PRO A 37 -2.97 -16.89 -4.90
C PRO A 37 -3.60 -15.88 -5.85
N SER A 38 -3.95 -16.34 -7.07
CA SER A 38 -4.67 -15.51 -8.03
C SER A 38 -5.70 -16.33 -8.80
N ALA A 39 -6.76 -15.68 -9.25
CA ALA A 39 -7.83 -16.30 -10.02
C ALA A 39 -7.25 -16.97 -11.28
N GLY A 40 -7.50 -18.29 -11.43
CA GLY A 40 -6.93 -19.05 -12.53
C GLY A 40 -5.39 -19.00 -12.62
N ASN A 41 -4.71 -18.71 -11.52
CA ASN A 41 -3.26 -18.51 -11.48
C ASN A 41 -2.76 -17.44 -12.48
N CYS A 42 -3.55 -16.41 -12.74
CA CYS A 42 -3.24 -15.38 -13.75
C CYS A 42 -2.11 -14.42 -13.35
N GLN A 43 -1.75 -14.36 -12.07
CA GLN A 43 -0.62 -13.55 -11.55
C GLN A 43 -0.57 -12.14 -12.19
N PRO A 44 -1.62 -11.32 -12.03
CA PRO A 44 -1.83 -10.10 -12.83
C PRO A 44 -0.96 -8.93 -12.41
N TRP A 45 -0.23 -9.05 -11.32
CA TRP A 45 0.57 -7.99 -10.69
C TRP A 45 1.91 -7.75 -11.39
N HIS A 46 2.35 -6.51 -11.31
CA HIS A 46 3.69 -6.07 -11.64
C HIS A 46 4.14 -5.04 -10.60
N PHE A 47 5.29 -5.26 -9.98
CA PHE A 47 5.80 -4.39 -8.92
C PHE A 47 6.89 -3.46 -9.46
N VAL A 48 6.69 -2.15 -9.35
CA VAL A 48 7.68 -1.14 -9.72
C VAL A 48 8.30 -0.58 -8.45
N VAL A 49 9.57 -0.90 -8.20
CA VAL A 49 10.31 -0.42 -7.04
C VAL A 49 10.96 0.92 -7.35
N ILE A 50 10.73 1.92 -6.50
CA ILE A 50 11.24 3.29 -6.67
C ILE A 50 12.09 3.65 -5.46
N THR A 51 13.38 3.83 -5.69
CA THR A 51 14.37 4.29 -4.71
C THR A 51 14.88 5.69 -5.03
N ASP A 52 14.82 6.11 -6.31
CA ASP A 52 15.28 7.42 -6.75
C ASP A 52 14.53 8.56 -6.07
N HIS A 53 15.29 9.46 -5.42
CA HIS A 53 14.76 10.58 -4.66
C HIS A 53 13.94 11.55 -5.52
N GLN A 54 14.40 11.85 -6.75
CA GLN A 54 13.72 12.80 -7.64
C GLN A 54 12.37 12.26 -8.11
N THR A 55 12.31 10.99 -8.48
CA THR A 55 11.07 10.30 -8.84
C THR A 55 10.09 10.28 -7.67
N LYS A 56 10.57 9.92 -6.46
CA LYS A 56 9.77 9.97 -5.23
C LYS A 56 9.26 11.38 -4.92
N ALA A 57 10.08 12.41 -5.13
CA ALA A 57 9.68 13.80 -4.93
C ALA A 57 8.57 14.23 -5.90
N THR A 58 8.67 13.85 -7.16
CA THR A 58 7.64 14.10 -8.18
C THR A 58 6.32 13.42 -7.82
N ILE A 59 6.38 12.15 -7.41
CA ILE A 59 5.20 11.40 -6.95
C ILE A 59 4.59 12.07 -5.71
N ALA A 60 5.41 12.46 -4.74
CA ALA A 60 4.95 13.14 -3.52
C ALA A 60 4.20 14.44 -3.79
N GLN A 61 4.65 15.24 -4.75
CA GLN A 61 3.98 16.48 -5.18
C GLN A 61 2.59 16.19 -5.76
N ILE A 62 2.49 15.17 -6.61
CA ILE A 62 1.21 14.76 -7.21
C ILE A 62 0.26 14.29 -6.12
N CYS A 63 0.70 13.35 -5.28
CA CYS A 63 -0.10 12.83 -4.18
C CYS A 63 -0.55 13.93 -3.21
N THR A 64 0.31 14.91 -2.89
CA THR A 64 -0.04 16.07 -2.07
C THR A 64 -1.16 16.90 -2.69
N ARG A 65 -1.05 17.20 -3.98
CA ARG A 65 -2.05 18.00 -4.71
C ARG A 65 -3.43 17.37 -4.65
N PHE A 66 -3.54 16.07 -4.90
CA PHE A 66 -4.82 15.35 -4.89
C PHE A 66 -5.32 15.13 -3.46
N SER A 67 -4.45 14.74 -2.53
CA SER A 67 -4.80 14.55 -1.13
C SER A 67 -5.33 15.81 -0.47
N LYS A 68 -4.74 16.98 -0.74
CA LYS A 68 -5.21 18.26 -0.20
C LYS A 68 -6.66 18.53 -0.56
N LYS A 69 -7.01 18.37 -1.85
CA LYS A 69 -8.38 18.57 -2.34
C LYS A 69 -9.39 17.62 -1.66
N HIS A 70 -9.00 16.36 -1.48
CA HIS A 70 -9.85 15.35 -0.85
C HIS A 70 -9.98 15.57 0.66
N TRP A 71 -8.86 15.93 1.33
CA TRP A 71 -8.86 16.19 2.77
C TRP A 71 -9.79 17.33 3.17
N MET A 72 -9.88 18.37 2.37
CA MET A 72 -10.78 19.51 2.61
C MET A 72 -12.27 19.15 2.52
N GLN A 73 -12.62 17.96 2.01
CA GLN A 73 -13.99 17.45 1.95
C GLN A 73 -14.36 16.61 3.17
N PHE A 74 -13.39 16.30 4.05
CA PHE A 74 -13.70 15.52 5.25
C PHE A 74 -14.39 16.36 6.31
N PRO A 75 -15.38 15.78 7.03
CA PRO A 75 -15.84 16.34 8.28
C PRO A 75 -14.66 16.55 9.27
N PRO A 76 -14.70 17.62 10.11
CA PRO A 76 -13.60 17.95 11.02
C PRO A 76 -13.20 16.80 11.96
N GLU A 77 -14.15 16.01 12.44
CA GLU A 77 -13.91 14.86 13.31
C GLU A 77 -13.14 13.75 12.58
N ARG A 78 -13.46 13.48 11.30
CA ARG A 78 -12.74 12.52 10.48
C ARG A 78 -11.31 12.97 10.19
N ALA A 79 -11.12 14.25 9.88
CA ALA A 79 -9.80 14.82 9.67
C ALA A 79 -8.93 14.71 10.93
N ARG A 80 -9.48 15.02 12.12
CA ARG A 80 -8.80 14.85 13.41
C ARG A 80 -8.46 13.40 13.71
N TYR A 81 -9.39 12.48 13.49
CA TYR A 81 -9.18 11.04 13.67
C TYR A 81 -8.01 10.53 12.80
N LEU A 82 -7.95 10.93 11.54
CA LEU A 82 -6.87 10.54 10.62
C LEU A 82 -5.53 11.18 11.02
N ALA A 83 -5.54 12.47 11.39
CA ALA A 83 -4.34 13.19 11.82
C ALA A 83 -3.71 12.56 13.07
N ALA A 84 -4.51 12.19 14.07
CA ALA A 84 -4.05 11.51 15.28
C ALA A 84 -3.32 10.18 15.01
N ARG A 85 -3.58 9.56 13.85
CA ARG A 85 -2.93 8.34 13.37
C ARG A 85 -1.81 8.58 12.34
N GLY A 86 -1.28 9.80 12.30
CA GLY A 86 -0.22 10.18 11.37
C GLY A 86 -0.69 10.40 9.93
N GLY A 87 -2.01 10.43 9.69
CA GLY A 87 -2.57 10.82 8.40
C GLY A 87 -2.35 12.30 8.13
N SER A 88 -2.05 12.65 6.89
CA SER A 88 -1.89 14.03 6.42
C SER A 88 -2.31 14.15 4.98
N TRP A 89 -2.79 15.33 4.58
CA TRP A 89 -2.95 15.67 3.17
C TRP A 89 -1.59 15.97 2.52
N ASP A 90 -0.62 16.49 3.27
CA ASP A 90 0.74 16.70 2.80
C ASP A 90 1.45 15.34 2.68
N LYS A 91 1.88 15.01 1.48
CA LYS A 91 2.61 13.79 1.12
C LYS A 91 4.07 14.06 0.80
N SER A 92 4.56 15.28 1.06
CA SER A 92 5.95 15.66 0.79
C SER A 92 6.98 14.74 1.45
N TYR A 93 6.62 14.13 2.59
CA TYR A 93 7.45 13.15 3.30
C TYR A 93 7.76 11.89 2.47
N MET A 94 6.96 11.57 1.45
CA MET A 94 7.14 10.34 0.64
C MET A 94 8.48 10.33 -0.10
N LYS A 95 9.05 11.49 -0.42
CA LYS A 95 10.39 11.59 -1.04
C LYS A 95 11.51 11.05 -0.15
N ASP A 96 11.31 11.10 1.18
CA ASP A 96 12.29 10.70 2.19
C ASP A 96 12.11 9.24 2.66
N ILE A 97 11.05 8.55 2.24
CA ILE A 97 10.84 7.13 2.52
C ILE A 97 11.88 6.32 1.72
N PRO A 98 12.53 5.32 2.33
CA PRO A 98 13.54 4.54 1.62
C PRO A 98 13.03 3.97 0.30
N ILE A 99 11.88 3.28 0.32
CA ILE A 99 11.33 2.58 -0.85
C ILE A 99 9.84 2.91 -1.02
N LEU A 100 9.44 3.17 -2.26
CA LEU A 100 8.05 3.12 -2.71
C LEU A 100 7.90 1.95 -3.71
N ILE A 101 6.89 1.10 -3.52
CA ILE A 101 6.58 0.02 -4.45
C ILE A 101 5.21 0.33 -5.07
N VAL A 102 5.18 0.61 -6.37
CA VAL A 102 3.93 0.79 -7.10
C VAL A 102 3.45 -0.58 -7.57
N VAL A 103 2.24 -0.94 -7.15
CA VAL A 103 1.61 -2.21 -7.51
C VAL A 103 0.73 -1.97 -8.73
N CYS A 104 1.22 -2.41 -9.88
CA CYS A 104 0.52 -2.36 -11.16
C CYS A 104 -0.13 -3.71 -11.47
N TYR A 105 -1.14 -3.71 -12.35
CA TYR A 105 -1.78 -4.93 -12.84
C TYR A 105 -2.43 -4.72 -14.20
N LYS A 106 -2.71 -5.84 -14.89
CA LYS A 106 -3.52 -5.86 -16.12
C LYS A 106 -4.76 -6.71 -15.90
N PHE A 107 -5.87 -6.27 -16.46
CA PHE A 107 -7.04 -7.15 -16.61
C PHE A 107 -6.72 -8.34 -17.50
N GLN A 108 -7.39 -9.44 -17.24
CA GLN A 108 -7.17 -10.70 -17.91
C GLN A 108 -8.44 -11.08 -18.69
N GLU A 109 -8.27 -11.50 -19.93
CA GLU A 109 -9.38 -12.04 -20.71
C GLU A 109 -9.98 -13.26 -20.01
N ASN A 110 -11.30 -13.37 -20.03
CA ASN A 110 -12.07 -14.48 -19.44
C ASN A 110 -12.01 -14.60 -17.90
N ILE A 111 -11.44 -13.62 -17.20
CA ILE A 111 -11.48 -13.51 -15.74
C ILE A 111 -12.19 -12.22 -15.35
N ARG A 112 -13.19 -12.31 -14.47
CA ARG A 112 -13.91 -11.11 -13.99
C ARG A 112 -12.95 -10.13 -13.31
N ASP A 113 -13.10 -8.84 -13.59
CA ASP A 113 -12.23 -7.77 -13.10
C ASP A 113 -12.09 -7.75 -11.57
N GLU A 114 -13.16 -8.08 -10.84
CA GLU A 114 -13.18 -8.14 -9.40
C GLU A 114 -12.24 -9.24 -8.86
N LEU A 115 -12.16 -10.37 -9.55
CA LEU A 115 -11.29 -11.48 -9.16
C LEU A 115 -9.82 -11.14 -9.46
N VAL A 116 -9.55 -10.47 -10.58
CA VAL A 116 -8.22 -9.96 -10.91
C VAL A 116 -7.77 -8.95 -9.85
N PHE A 117 -8.61 -7.96 -9.56
CA PHE A 117 -8.31 -6.94 -8.57
C PHE A 117 -8.18 -7.52 -7.15
N GLY A 118 -9.03 -8.47 -6.77
CA GLY A 118 -8.94 -9.20 -5.51
C GLY A 118 -7.60 -9.95 -5.38
N SER A 119 -7.14 -10.60 -6.46
CA SER A 119 -5.84 -11.28 -6.50
C SER A 119 -4.68 -10.32 -6.21
N VAL A 120 -4.72 -9.10 -6.77
CA VAL A 120 -3.71 -8.07 -6.51
C VAL A 120 -3.67 -7.68 -5.03
N TRP A 121 -4.83 -7.57 -4.37
CA TRP A 121 -4.87 -7.23 -2.95
C TRP A 121 -4.40 -8.36 -2.04
N MET A 122 -4.54 -9.62 -2.45
CA MET A 122 -3.90 -10.75 -1.76
C MET A 122 -2.37 -10.63 -1.81
N ALA A 123 -1.81 -10.27 -2.97
CA ALA A 123 -0.37 -10.02 -3.09
C ALA A 123 0.08 -8.84 -2.23
N VAL A 124 -0.69 -7.75 -2.21
CA VAL A 124 -0.40 -6.59 -1.35
C VAL A 124 -0.36 -6.98 0.12
N GLU A 125 -1.36 -7.73 0.63
CA GLU A 125 -1.36 -8.12 2.05
C GLU A 125 -0.19 -9.04 2.38
N ASN A 126 0.17 -10.01 1.53
CA ASN A 126 1.36 -10.83 1.74
C ASN A 126 2.63 -9.95 1.86
N MET A 127 2.78 -8.94 1.01
CA MET A 127 3.92 -8.02 1.08
C MET A 127 3.93 -7.21 2.38
N LEU A 128 2.77 -6.77 2.89
CA LEU A 128 2.67 -6.03 4.14
C LEU A 128 3.04 -6.91 5.35
N LEU A 129 2.62 -8.17 5.33
CA LEU A 129 2.97 -9.14 6.37
C LEU A 129 4.47 -9.46 6.35
N ALA A 130 5.02 -9.75 5.17
CA ALA A 130 6.45 -10.00 5.00
C ALA A 130 7.30 -8.80 5.45
N ALA A 131 6.90 -7.56 5.11
CA ALA A 131 7.57 -6.37 5.60
C ALA A 131 7.62 -6.32 7.14
N THR A 132 6.53 -6.72 7.80
CA THR A 132 6.48 -6.78 9.28
C THR A 132 7.39 -7.87 9.83
N ASP A 133 7.47 -9.03 9.17
CA ASP A 133 8.37 -10.14 9.55
C ASP A 133 9.84 -9.75 9.42
N GLU A 134 10.17 -8.97 8.40
CA GLU A 134 11.50 -8.37 8.17
C GLU A 134 11.83 -7.20 9.13
N GLY A 135 10.97 -6.89 10.09
CA GLY A 135 11.15 -5.75 11.00
C GLY A 135 10.94 -4.37 10.36
N LEU A 136 10.32 -4.34 9.17
CA LEU A 136 10.01 -3.12 8.45
C LEU A 136 8.59 -2.65 8.72
N GLY A 137 8.37 -1.35 8.60
CA GLY A 137 7.05 -0.75 8.52
C GLY A 137 6.57 -0.62 7.08
N SER A 138 5.26 -0.70 6.90
CA SER A 138 4.65 -0.49 5.60
C SER A 138 3.35 0.30 5.71
N CYS A 139 2.98 1.00 4.62
CA CYS A 139 1.69 1.67 4.52
C CYS A 139 1.23 1.72 3.07
N VAL A 140 -0.01 1.31 2.85
CA VAL A 140 -0.63 1.44 1.52
C VAL A 140 -1.12 2.88 1.29
N TYR A 141 -0.82 3.43 0.15
CA TYR A 141 -1.44 4.62 -0.42
C TYR A 141 -2.29 4.22 -1.62
N THR A 142 -3.57 4.55 -1.58
CA THR A 142 -4.49 4.34 -2.69
C THR A 142 -4.72 5.65 -3.44
N PHE A 143 -4.84 5.58 -4.75
CA PHE A 143 -5.08 6.77 -5.58
C PHE A 143 -6.52 7.22 -5.46
N LEU A 144 -6.73 8.53 -5.42
CA LEU A 144 -8.04 9.11 -5.15
C LEU A 144 -8.93 9.18 -6.40
N ASN A 145 -8.34 9.14 -7.59
CA ASN A 145 -9.08 9.19 -8.84
C ASN A 145 -8.23 8.78 -10.05
N LYS A 146 -8.89 8.52 -11.17
CA LYS A 146 -8.25 8.14 -12.45
C LYS A 146 -7.26 9.18 -12.98
N LYS A 147 -7.44 10.48 -12.67
CA LYS A 147 -6.53 11.53 -13.14
C LYS A 147 -5.17 11.43 -12.46
N GLU A 148 -5.15 11.18 -11.14
CA GLU A 148 -3.94 10.93 -10.36
C GLU A 148 -3.22 9.67 -10.89
N GLU A 149 -3.95 8.57 -11.05
CA GLU A 149 -3.45 7.32 -11.62
C GLU A 149 -2.80 7.54 -13.00
N ASN A 150 -3.49 8.24 -13.92
CA ASN A 150 -2.99 8.47 -15.26
C ASN A 150 -1.70 9.29 -15.31
N ILE A 151 -1.53 10.26 -14.39
CA ILE A 151 -0.29 11.04 -14.30
C ILE A 151 0.85 10.12 -13.83
N LEU A 152 0.61 9.28 -12.83
CA LEU A 152 1.60 8.34 -12.32
C LEU A 152 2.00 7.30 -13.36
N ARG A 153 1.04 6.77 -14.12
CA ARG A 153 1.33 5.86 -15.25
C ARG A 153 2.29 6.46 -16.26
N LYS A 154 2.15 7.75 -16.58
CA LYS A 154 3.07 8.48 -17.49
C LYS A 154 4.47 8.57 -16.90
N ILE A 155 4.61 8.88 -15.61
CA ILE A 155 5.91 8.95 -14.92
C ILE A 155 6.60 7.58 -14.92
N LEU A 156 5.83 6.52 -14.75
CA LEU A 156 6.34 5.15 -14.71
C LEU A 156 6.54 4.53 -16.09
N HIS A 157 6.24 5.27 -17.17
CA HIS A 157 6.29 4.76 -18.56
C HIS A 157 5.50 3.45 -18.73
N SER A 158 4.38 3.31 -17.98
CA SER A 158 3.59 2.08 -18.01
C SER A 158 2.87 1.90 -19.35
N SER A 159 2.66 0.65 -19.78
CA SER A 159 2.01 0.31 -21.03
C SER A 159 0.53 0.72 -21.06
N GLN A 160 -0.02 0.85 -22.26
CA GLN A 160 -1.46 1.01 -22.44
C GLN A 160 -2.16 -0.26 -21.92
N GLY A 161 -3.13 -0.08 -21.01
CA GLY A 161 -3.82 -1.20 -20.35
C GLY A 161 -3.32 -1.53 -18.94
N ASP A 162 -2.12 -1.08 -18.55
CA ASP A 162 -1.70 -1.19 -17.15
C ASP A 162 -2.59 -0.33 -16.25
N ARG A 163 -2.92 -0.85 -15.09
CA ARG A 163 -3.65 -0.15 -14.03
C ARG A 163 -2.76 -0.10 -12.79
N ILE A 164 -3.01 0.87 -11.93
CA ILE A 164 -2.31 0.97 -10.65
C ILE A 164 -3.32 0.69 -9.53
N ALA A 165 -3.05 -0.35 -8.74
CA ALA A 165 -3.88 -0.69 -7.59
C ALA A 165 -3.59 0.24 -6.41
N CYS A 166 -2.31 0.34 -6.05
CA CYS A 166 -1.86 1.12 -4.91
C CYS A 166 -0.35 1.38 -4.99
N MET A 167 0.15 2.08 -3.98
CA MET A 167 1.58 2.21 -3.72
C MET A 167 1.87 1.82 -2.28
N ILE A 168 2.87 0.98 -2.05
CA ILE A 168 3.34 0.58 -0.73
C ILE A 168 4.54 1.45 -0.35
N GLN A 169 4.45 2.12 0.78
CA GLN A 169 5.54 2.82 1.44
C GLN A 169 6.27 1.80 2.33
N LEU A 170 7.59 1.68 2.22
CA LEU A 170 8.37 0.66 2.90
C LEU A 170 9.65 1.26 3.51
N GLY A 171 9.95 0.94 4.77
CA GLY A 171 11.14 1.39 5.48
C GLY A 171 11.07 1.07 6.97
N TYR A 172 12.09 1.43 7.73
CA TYR A 172 12.08 1.26 9.19
C TYR A 172 11.15 2.27 9.86
N ILE A 173 10.43 1.83 10.89
CA ILE A 173 9.45 2.66 11.61
C ILE A 173 10.20 3.68 12.49
N LYS A 174 9.88 4.97 12.32
CA LYS A 174 10.39 6.05 13.17
C LYS A 174 9.52 6.30 14.39
N ILE A 175 8.20 6.14 14.23
CA ILE A 175 7.20 6.35 15.29
C ILE A 175 6.20 5.21 15.18
N GLU A 176 6.06 4.45 16.26
CA GLU A 176 5.14 3.33 16.33
C GLU A 176 3.69 3.76 16.07
N PRO A 177 2.99 3.08 15.18
CA PRO A 177 1.60 3.38 14.89
C PRO A 177 0.69 3.01 16.07
N ILE A 178 -0.33 3.84 16.31
CA ILE A 178 -1.37 3.55 17.30
C ILE A 178 -2.13 2.28 16.91
N SER A 179 -2.34 1.39 17.89
CA SER A 179 -3.13 0.17 17.69
C SER A 179 -4.59 0.53 17.33
N PRO A 180 -5.14 0.01 16.23
CA PRO A 180 -6.51 0.28 15.84
C PRO A 180 -7.49 -0.60 16.64
N PHE A 181 -8.69 -0.07 16.82
CA PHE A 181 -9.82 -0.88 17.29
C PHE A 181 -10.12 -2.00 16.27
N ARG A 182 -10.53 -3.15 16.79
CA ARG A 182 -11.07 -4.28 16.03
C ARG A 182 -12.42 -4.68 16.61
N LYS A 183 -13.36 -4.98 15.73
CA LYS A 183 -14.63 -5.58 16.13
C LYS A 183 -14.40 -6.93 16.80
N GLN A 184 -15.30 -7.32 17.70
CA GLN A 184 -15.29 -8.65 18.26
C GLN A 184 -15.64 -9.69 17.19
N ILE A 185 -15.18 -10.92 17.34
CA ILE A 185 -15.47 -12.00 16.39
C ILE A 185 -16.98 -12.18 16.23
N SER A 186 -17.74 -12.08 17.32
CA SER A 186 -19.20 -12.18 17.32
C SER A 186 -19.92 -11.10 16.50
N GLU A 187 -19.25 -9.97 16.20
CA GLU A 187 -19.83 -8.88 15.38
C GLU A 187 -19.61 -9.08 13.87
N ILE A 188 -18.79 -10.04 13.48
CA ILE A 188 -18.39 -10.25 12.09
C ILE A 188 -18.52 -11.70 11.61
N VAL A 189 -19.00 -12.59 12.48
CA VAL A 189 -19.19 -14.01 12.16
C VAL A 189 -20.65 -14.36 12.45
N SER A 190 -21.30 -14.94 11.48
CA SER A 190 -22.58 -15.63 11.61
C SER A 190 -22.40 -17.06 11.18
N TYR A 191 -23.14 -17.98 11.78
CA TYR A 191 -23.12 -19.40 11.42
C TYR A 191 -24.40 -19.71 10.65
N GLU A 192 -24.25 -20.27 9.44
CA GLU A 192 -25.33 -20.70 8.53
C GLU A 192 -26.18 -19.54 7.98
N HIS A 193 -26.61 -18.58 8.81
CA HIS A 193 -27.46 -17.46 8.43
C HIS A 193 -26.92 -16.13 9.00
N PHE A 194 -27.29 -15.00 8.36
CA PHE A 194 -27.09 -13.66 8.92
C PHE A 194 -28.01 -13.43 10.10
#